data_b094cc2a3fbafab297f0f52d364ca9a7
#
_entry.id   b094cc2a3fbafab297f0f52d364ca9a7
#
_cell.length_a   1.000
_cell.length_b   1.000
_cell.length_c   1.000
_cell.angle_alpha   90.00
_cell.angle_beta   90.00
_cell.angle_gamma   90.00
#
_symmetry.space_group_name_H-M   'P 1'
#
loop_
_entity.id
_entity.type
_entity.pdbx_description
1 polymer ?
#
loop_
_entity_poly.entity_id
_entity_poly.type
_entity_poly.pdbx_seq_one_letter_code
_entity_poly.pdbx_strand_id
1 'polypeptide(L)'
;DKVFPWEKYNPVTREEVNEFFHSPEILVIKERMCDIGRRLWNREYVDGNGGNISVRVAQNLLLCSPTLCSKGFMTVEDICMVDMDARQKARIRPSTSEVKTHIAMMKSVGVNACIHAHPPHCNAFLFAGQVPPSGINPEADIFLGHIPLAPYGTPGSPETARAVADAARQSTLVFLENHGAITAAR
;
A
#
# COMPACT_ATOMS: atom_id res chain seq x y z
N ASP A 1 -7.50 11.52 14.40
CA ASP A 1 -6.21 11.66 13.74
C ASP A 1 -6.37 12.52 12.49
N LYS A 2 -5.52 13.54 12.35
CA LYS A 2 -5.58 14.41 11.17
C LYS A 2 -4.91 13.70 9.98
N VAL A 3 -5.59 13.69 8.84
CA VAL A 3 -5.01 13.25 7.56
C VAL A 3 -3.84 14.19 7.21
N PHE A 4 -2.75 13.63 6.74
CA PHE A 4 -1.61 14.43 6.32
C PHE A 4 -2.00 15.30 5.11
N PRO A 5 -1.77 16.62 5.17
CA PRO A 5 -2.23 17.57 4.14
C PRO A 5 -1.29 17.58 2.92
N TRP A 6 -1.16 16.45 2.25
CA TRP A 6 -0.23 16.22 1.13
C TRP A 6 -0.42 17.21 -0.03
N GLU A 7 -1.64 17.75 -0.21
CA GLU A 7 -1.96 18.72 -1.26
C GLU A 7 -1.18 20.02 -1.13
N LYS A 8 -0.70 20.33 0.07
CA LYS A 8 0.07 21.55 0.37
C LYS A 8 1.52 21.47 -0.09
N TYR A 9 2.01 20.26 -0.38
CA TYR A 9 3.42 20.02 -0.71
C TYR A 9 3.57 19.70 -2.18
N ASN A 10 4.53 20.35 -2.84
CA ASN A 10 4.87 20.08 -4.24
C ASN A 10 6.36 20.32 -4.50
N PRO A 11 7.29 19.60 -3.83
CA PRO A 11 8.70 19.71 -4.11
C PRO A 11 9.00 19.19 -5.53
N VAL A 12 9.78 19.94 -6.30
CA VAL A 12 10.04 19.68 -7.73
C VAL A 12 11.51 19.41 -7.99
N THR A 13 12.40 20.28 -7.46
CA THR A 13 13.84 20.12 -7.65
C THR A 13 14.40 18.96 -6.81
N ARG A 14 15.58 18.48 -7.17
CA ARG A 14 16.25 17.43 -6.41
C ARG A 14 16.54 17.84 -4.97
N GLU A 15 16.92 19.08 -4.79
CA GLU A 15 17.22 19.69 -3.50
C GLU A 15 15.96 19.76 -2.64
N GLU A 16 14.88 20.32 -3.16
CA GLU A 16 13.57 20.39 -2.47
C GLU A 16 13.05 18.99 -2.08
N VAL A 17 13.15 18.01 -2.98
CA VAL A 17 12.74 16.62 -2.70
C VAL A 17 13.60 16.03 -1.59
N ASN A 18 14.90 16.28 -1.60
CA ASN A 18 15.80 15.76 -0.56
C ASN A 18 15.53 16.41 0.81
N GLU A 19 15.34 17.73 0.87
CA GLU A 19 14.97 18.44 2.10
C GLU A 19 13.63 17.95 2.64
N PHE A 20 12.62 17.85 1.77
CA PHE A 20 11.30 17.35 2.14
C PHE A 20 11.37 15.91 2.66
N PHE A 21 12.13 15.04 2.01
CA PHE A 21 12.30 13.64 2.43
C PHE A 21 12.90 13.50 3.84
N HIS A 22 13.70 14.47 4.29
CA HIS A 22 14.33 14.49 5.60
C HIS A 22 13.64 15.42 6.60
N SER A 23 12.52 16.03 6.21
CA SER A 23 11.80 16.95 7.11
C SER A 23 11.16 16.22 8.30
N PRO A 24 10.96 16.91 9.43
CA PRO A 24 10.32 16.32 10.62
C PRO A 24 8.94 15.74 10.35
N GLU A 25 8.14 16.39 9.49
CA GLU A 25 6.80 15.93 9.13
C GLU A 25 6.84 14.58 8.40
N ILE A 26 7.80 14.41 7.51
CA ILE A 26 7.99 13.15 6.77
C ILE A 26 8.57 12.07 7.67
N LEU A 27 9.43 12.42 8.63
CA LEU A 27 9.94 11.46 9.61
C LEU A 27 8.80 10.83 10.42
N VAL A 28 7.84 11.63 10.89
CA VAL A 28 6.66 11.12 11.61
C VAL A 28 5.87 10.10 10.77
N ILE A 29 5.73 10.33 9.47
CA ILE A 29 5.04 9.38 8.59
C ILE A 29 5.84 8.09 8.43
N LYS A 30 7.15 8.19 8.26
CA LYS A 30 8.04 7.02 8.18
C LYS A 30 7.96 6.16 9.44
N GLU A 31 7.98 6.78 10.62
CA GLU A 31 7.82 6.09 11.91
C GLU A 31 6.48 5.36 12.00
N ARG A 32 5.38 6.01 11.57
CA ARG A 32 4.05 5.37 11.49
C ARG A 32 4.04 4.19 10.51
N MET A 33 4.67 4.30 9.36
CA MET A 33 4.78 3.20 8.40
C MET A 33 5.53 2.01 9.01
N CYS A 34 6.60 2.26 9.75
CA CYS A 34 7.35 1.22 10.47
C CYS A 34 6.50 0.57 11.58
N ASP A 35 5.73 1.37 12.35
CA ASP A 35 4.83 0.86 13.37
C ASP A 35 3.73 -0.03 12.77
N ILE A 36 3.11 0.39 11.67
CA ILE A 36 2.13 -0.42 10.94
C ILE A 36 2.77 -1.71 10.41
N GLY A 37 3.98 -1.64 9.89
CA GLY A 37 4.74 -2.82 9.46
C GLY A 37 4.92 -3.84 10.58
N ARG A 38 5.30 -3.40 11.78
CA ARG A 38 5.40 -4.26 12.97
C ARG A 38 4.06 -4.87 13.38
N ARG A 39 2.97 -4.09 13.30
CA ARG A 39 1.62 -4.59 13.61
C ARG A 39 1.17 -5.66 12.61
N LEU A 40 1.42 -5.49 11.33
CA LEU A 40 1.14 -6.49 10.30
C LEU A 40 1.94 -7.78 10.54
N TRP A 41 3.23 -7.64 10.88
CA TRP A 41 4.10 -8.76 11.23
C TRP A 41 3.61 -9.52 12.46
N ASN A 42 3.28 -8.80 13.53
CA ASN A 42 2.79 -9.39 14.78
C ASN A 42 1.42 -10.10 14.63
N ARG A 43 0.65 -9.72 13.61
CA ARG A 43 -0.62 -10.36 13.24
C ARG A 43 -0.43 -11.47 12.20
N GLU A 44 0.80 -11.74 11.80
CA GLU A 44 1.11 -12.73 10.76
C GLU A 44 0.43 -12.44 9.41
N TYR A 45 0.15 -11.14 9.13
CA TYR A 45 -0.41 -10.71 7.86
C TYR A 45 0.64 -10.49 6.78
N VAL A 46 1.89 -10.45 7.16
CA VAL A 46 3.06 -10.42 6.28
C VAL A 46 4.10 -11.40 6.78
N ASP A 47 4.76 -12.06 5.88
CA ASP A 47 5.86 -12.98 6.12
C ASP A 47 7.21 -12.30 5.87
N GLY A 48 8.29 -13.08 5.72
CA GLY A 48 9.68 -12.61 5.61
C GLY A 48 9.86 -11.28 4.88
N ASN A 49 9.43 -11.18 3.64
CA ASN A 49 9.53 -9.95 2.83
C ASN A 49 8.23 -9.57 2.10
N GLY A 50 7.14 -10.29 2.37
CA GLY A 50 5.84 -10.07 1.76
C GLY A 50 5.16 -8.77 2.20
N GLY A 51 4.14 -8.39 1.44
CA GLY A 51 3.37 -7.16 1.68
C GLY A 51 4.13 -5.87 1.43
N ASN A 52 3.44 -4.77 1.39
CA ASN A 52 4.02 -3.44 1.21
C ASN A 52 3.06 -2.33 1.67
N ILE A 53 3.63 -1.16 1.95
CA ILE A 53 2.93 0.00 2.49
C ILE A 53 3.34 1.21 1.66
N SER A 54 2.38 2.09 1.34
CA SER A 54 2.67 3.38 0.73
C SER A 54 1.75 4.48 1.24
N VAL A 55 2.28 5.70 1.28
CA VAL A 55 1.55 6.90 1.72
C VAL A 55 1.90 8.06 0.80
N ARG A 56 0.90 8.72 0.22
CA ARG A 56 1.07 9.94 -0.55
C ARG A 56 1.39 11.09 0.39
N VAL A 57 2.47 11.81 0.13
CA VAL A 57 2.98 12.89 1.00
C VAL A 57 3.08 14.25 0.30
N ALA A 58 2.96 14.28 -1.03
CA ALA A 58 2.92 15.50 -1.80
C ALA A 58 2.05 15.31 -3.06
N GLN A 59 1.79 16.38 -3.80
CA GLN A 59 1.00 16.31 -5.04
C GLN A 59 1.57 15.27 -6.03
N ASN A 60 2.89 15.16 -6.07
CA ASN A 60 3.63 14.30 -7.00
C ASN A 60 4.48 13.22 -6.34
N LEU A 61 4.45 13.07 -5.00
CA LEU A 61 5.34 12.14 -4.28
C LEU A 61 4.59 11.25 -3.31
N LEU A 62 5.08 10.02 -3.17
CA LEU A 62 4.67 9.07 -2.14
C LEU A 62 5.88 8.41 -1.47
N LEU A 63 5.74 8.08 -0.21
CA LEU A 63 6.62 7.17 0.51
C LEU A 63 6.16 5.73 0.27
N CYS A 64 7.09 4.79 0.20
CA CYS A 64 6.77 3.37 0.13
C CYS A 64 7.83 2.51 0.80
N SER A 65 7.44 1.33 1.23
CA SER A 65 8.38 0.32 1.71
C SER A 65 9.30 -0.14 0.57
N PRO A 66 10.56 -0.52 0.84
CA PRO A 66 11.44 -1.10 -0.15
C PRO A 66 10.99 -2.53 -0.52
N THR A 67 11.42 -3.00 -1.69
CA THR A 67 11.28 -4.41 -2.05
C THR A 67 12.18 -5.30 -1.18
N LEU A 68 11.81 -6.57 -1.02
CA LEU A 68 12.58 -7.58 -0.28
C LEU A 68 13.00 -7.12 1.14
N CYS A 69 12.09 -6.45 1.85
CA CYS A 69 12.30 -5.98 3.21
C CYS A 69 11.20 -6.50 4.13
N SER A 70 11.59 -7.10 5.25
CA SER A 70 10.64 -7.48 6.29
C SER A 70 9.95 -6.26 6.87
N LYS A 71 8.63 -6.24 6.85
CA LYS A 71 7.84 -5.12 7.40
C LYS A 71 7.94 -5.06 8.93
N GLY A 72 8.21 -6.20 9.57
CA GLY A 72 8.39 -6.28 11.03
C GLY A 72 9.67 -5.61 11.54
N PHE A 73 10.69 -5.53 10.69
CA PHE A 73 12.02 -5.02 11.05
C PHE A 73 12.44 -3.80 10.23
N MET A 74 11.51 -3.25 9.45
CA MET A 74 11.75 -2.05 8.64
C MET A 74 12.02 -0.83 9.54
N THR A 75 13.01 -0.03 9.18
CA THR A 75 13.38 1.21 9.83
C THR A 75 13.03 2.42 8.96
N VAL A 76 13.09 3.61 9.53
CA VAL A 76 12.81 4.86 8.80
C VAL A 76 13.82 5.11 7.66
N GLU A 77 15.04 4.57 7.78
CA GLU A 77 16.08 4.63 6.76
C GLU A 77 15.79 3.72 5.57
N ASP A 78 14.96 2.70 5.73
CA ASP A 78 14.58 1.79 4.66
C ASP A 78 13.52 2.40 3.72
N ILE A 79 12.70 3.34 4.24
CA ILE A 79 11.59 3.92 3.48
C ILE A 79 12.11 4.65 2.23
N CYS A 80 11.49 4.36 1.10
CA CYS A 80 11.78 4.96 -0.19
C CYS A 80 10.80 6.10 -0.50
N MET A 81 11.20 7.02 -1.38
CA MET A 81 10.31 8.00 -1.98
C MET A 81 10.30 7.83 -3.50
N VAL A 82 9.11 7.82 -4.10
CA VAL A 82 8.91 7.74 -5.55
C VAL A 82 7.93 8.83 -6.00
N ASP A 83 7.94 9.16 -7.29
CA ASP A 83 6.90 10.02 -7.86
C ASP A 83 5.65 9.22 -8.27
N MET A 84 4.60 9.93 -8.69
CA MET A 84 3.33 9.33 -9.10
C MET A 84 3.41 8.59 -10.47
N ASP A 85 4.60 8.49 -11.05
CA ASP A 85 4.93 7.64 -12.20
C ASP A 85 5.81 6.44 -11.79
N ALA A 86 5.97 6.22 -10.48
CA ALA A 86 6.78 5.15 -9.89
C ALA A 86 8.30 5.31 -10.12
N ARG A 87 8.78 6.52 -10.41
CA ARG A 87 10.22 6.77 -10.53
C ARG A 87 10.80 7.10 -9.16
N GLN A 88 11.85 6.40 -8.78
CA GLN A 88 12.49 6.61 -7.48
C GLN A 88 13.16 7.99 -7.38
N LYS A 89 12.93 8.68 -6.27
CA LYS A 89 13.44 10.03 -5.99
C LYS A 89 14.41 10.06 -4.82
N ALA A 90 14.24 9.20 -3.83
CA ALA A 90 15.12 9.12 -2.68
C ALA A 90 15.34 7.68 -2.23
N ARG A 91 16.51 7.44 -1.66
CA ARG A 91 17.08 6.16 -1.21
C ARG A 91 17.68 5.31 -2.33
N ILE A 92 18.62 4.43 -1.92
CA ILE A 92 19.36 3.53 -2.84
C ILE A 92 18.61 2.20 -2.99
N ARG A 93 17.96 1.69 -1.91
CA ARG A 93 17.19 0.45 -2.00
C ARG A 93 16.03 0.62 -2.98
N PRO A 94 15.79 -0.34 -3.87
CA PRO A 94 14.65 -0.27 -4.78
C PRO A 94 13.32 -0.21 -4.02
N SER A 95 12.41 0.64 -4.48
CA SER A 95 11.04 0.69 -3.99
C SER A 95 10.31 -0.63 -4.22
N THR A 96 9.23 -0.88 -3.50
CA THR A 96 8.40 -2.08 -3.73
C THR A 96 8.06 -2.25 -5.20
N SER A 97 8.11 -3.48 -5.70
CA SER A 97 7.75 -3.82 -7.08
C SER A 97 6.28 -3.52 -7.41
N GLU A 98 5.42 -3.47 -6.38
CA GLU A 98 3.98 -3.24 -6.52
C GLU A 98 3.56 -1.77 -6.37
N VAL A 99 4.51 -0.85 -6.31
CA VAL A 99 4.20 0.59 -6.17
C VAL A 99 3.26 1.12 -7.25
N LYS A 100 3.32 0.58 -8.47
CA LYS A 100 2.41 0.94 -9.57
C LYS A 100 0.95 0.55 -9.27
N THR A 101 0.75 -0.59 -8.61
CA THR A 101 -0.57 -1.05 -8.15
C THR A 101 -1.15 -0.09 -7.11
N HIS A 102 -0.33 0.31 -6.13
CA HIS A 102 -0.73 1.31 -5.13
C HIS A 102 -1.08 2.66 -5.75
N ILE A 103 -0.25 3.15 -6.67
CA ILE A 103 -0.51 4.40 -7.38
C ILE A 103 -1.81 4.32 -8.20
N ALA A 104 -2.04 3.22 -8.90
CA ALA A 104 -3.25 3.01 -9.69
C ALA A 104 -4.50 3.03 -8.79
N MET A 105 -4.46 2.36 -7.64
CA MET A 105 -5.54 2.39 -6.65
C MET A 105 -5.77 3.80 -6.09
N MET A 106 -4.70 4.51 -5.69
CA MET A 106 -4.79 5.90 -5.22
C MET A 106 -5.45 6.82 -6.24
N LYS A 107 -5.06 6.70 -7.52
CA LYS A 107 -5.63 7.51 -8.60
C LYS A 107 -7.10 7.16 -8.88
N SER A 108 -7.48 5.89 -8.77
CA SER A 108 -8.83 5.40 -9.08
C SER A 108 -9.88 5.87 -8.07
N VAL A 109 -9.55 5.89 -6.78
CA VAL A 109 -10.54 6.14 -5.70
C VAL A 109 -10.21 7.35 -4.83
N GLY A 110 -9.16 8.11 -5.16
CA GLY A 110 -8.82 9.34 -4.45
C GLY A 110 -8.37 9.14 -3.01
N VAL A 111 -7.71 8.03 -2.73
CA VAL A 111 -7.12 7.69 -1.43
C VAL A 111 -5.63 8.02 -1.40
N ASN A 112 -5.04 8.08 -0.20
CA ASN A 112 -3.68 8.56 -0.01
C ASN A 112 -2.74 7.55 0.67
N ALA A 113 -3.28 6.46 1.18
CA ALA A 113 -2.50 5.37 1.76
C ALA A 113 -2.98 4.02 1.25
N CYS A 114 -2.05 3.11 1.00
CA CYS A 114 -2.33 1.73 0.63
C CYS A 114 -1.48 0.77 1.43
N ILE A 115 -2.08 -0.35 1.80
CA ILE A 115 -1.42 -1.48 2.45
C ILE A 115 -1.79 -2.74 1.66
N HIS A 116 -0.77 -3.47 1.21
CA HIS A 116 -0.92 -4.82 0.68
C HIS A 116 -0.35 -5.80 1.68
N ALA A 117 -1.09 -6.89 1.91
CA ALA A 117 -0.74 -7.93 2.87
C ALA A 117 -1.24 -9.30 2.40
N HIS A 118 -0.75 -10.35 3.05
CA HIS A 118 -1.09 -11.75 2.77
C HIS A 118 -1.76 -12.43 3.98
N PRO A 119 -2.94 -11.96 4.48
CA PRO A 119 -3.55 -12.53 5.67
C PRO A 119 -3.85 -14.03 5.45
N PRO A 120 -3.38 -14.94 6.32
CA PRO A 120 -3.43 -16.39 6.06
C PRO A 120 -4.84 -16.92 5.80
N HIS A 121 -5.82 -16.49 6.58
CA HIS A 121 -7.21 -16.91 6.40
C HIS A 121 -7.82 -16.40 5.09
N CYS A 122 -7.51 -15.16 4.71
CA CYS A 122 -7.91 -14.60 3.42
C CYS A 122 -7.29 -15.41 2.28
N ASN A 123 -5.97 -15.65 2.35
CA ASN A 123 -5.26 -16.39 1.32
C ASN A 123 -5.74 -17.84 1.20
N ALA A 124 -6.14 -18.49 2.30
CA ALA A 124 -6.72 -19.84 2.24
C ALA A 124 -7.96 -19.88 1.33
N PHE A 125 -8.86 -18.89 1.43
CA PHE A 125 -10.00 -18.78 0.52
C PHE A 125 -9.56 -18.51 -0.92
N LEU A 126 -8.67 -17.55 -1.11
CA LEU A 126 -8.23 -17.13 -2.44
C LEU A 126 -7.51 -18.25 -3.21
N PHE A 127 -6.69 -19.05 -2.53
CA PHE A 127 -6.01 -20.22 -3.11
C PHE A 127 -6.97 -21.37 -3.40
N ALA A 128 -8.10 -21.43 -2.68
CA ALA A 128 -9.19 -22.38 -3.01
C ALA A 128 -10.11 -21.87 -4.14
N GLY A 129 -9.78 -20.75 -4.77
CA GLY A 129 -10.61 -20.13 -5.82
C GLY A 129 -11.92 -19.55 -5.30
N GLN A 130 -11.96 -19.15 -4.03
CA GLN A 130 -13.14 -18.64 -3.35
C GLN A 130 -12.86 -17.27 -2.74
N VAL A 131 -13.91 -16.52 -2.44
CA VAL A 131 -13.87 -15.35 -1.57
C VAL A 131 -14.62 -15.66 -0.28
N PRO A 132 -14.26 -15.07 0.86
CA PRO A 132 -15.04 -15.20 2.09
C PRO A 132 -16.49 -14.81 1.82
N PRO A 133 -17.49 -15.65 2.18
CA PRO A 133 -18.88 -15.34 1.91
C PRO A 133 -19.38 -14.21 2.82
N SER A 134 -20.35 -13.44 2.33
CA SER A 134 -21.07 -12.44 3.14
C SER A 134 -21.90 -13.13 4.23
N GLY A 135 -22.23 -12.40 5.30
CA GLY A 135 -23.07 -12.90 6.38
C GLY A 135 -22.36 -13.78 7.42
N ILE A 136 -21.04 -13.97 7.34
CA ILE A 136 -20.29 -14.69 8.37
C ILE A 136 -20.05 -13.83 9.61
N ASN A 137 -19.82 -12.56 9.42
CA ASN A 137 -19.39 -11.63 10.47
C ASN A 137 -20.10 -10.28 10.24
N PRO A 138 -20.97 -9.84 11.19
CA PRO A 138 -21.71 -8.58 11.04
C PRO A 138 -20.80 -7.36 10.85
N GLU A 139 -19.65 -7.31 11.52
CA GLU A 139 -18.70 -6.20 11.39
C GLU A 139 -18.11 -6.14 9.98
N ALA A 140 -17.83 -7.30 9.37
CA ALA A 140 -17.35 -7.33 7.99
C ALA A 140 -18.43 -6.81 7.01
N ASP A 141 -19.67 -7.23 7.18
CA ASP A 141 -20.77 -6.77 6.32
C ASP A 141 -21.04 -5.27 6.48
N ILE A 142 -20.97 -4.74 7.72
CA ILE A 142 -21.23 -3.32 8.01
C ILE A 142 -20.06 -2.43 7.52
N PHE A 143 -18.81 -2.81 7.79
CA PHE A 143 -17.66 -1.94 7.55
C PHE A 143 -16.98 -2.16 6.21
N LEU A 144 -17.02 -3.38 5.67
CA LEU A 144 -16.36 -3.72 4.41
C LEU A 144 -17.36 -3.89 3.26
N GLY A 145 -18.54 -4.41 3.55
CA GLY A 145 -19.56 -4.69 2.53
C GLY A 145 -19.07 -5.69 1.49
N HIS A 146 -19.40 -5.46 0.22
CA HIS A 146 -18.90 -6.27 -0.87
C HIS A 146 -17.39 -6.04 -1.09
N ILE A 147 -16.61 -7.11 -1.08
CA ILE A 147 -15.18 -7.07 -1.35
C ILE A 147 -14.93 -7.64 -2.75
N PRO A 148 -14.54 -6.80 -3.72
CA PRO A 148 -14.27 -7.26 -5.08
C PRO A 148 -13.00 -8.11 -5.15
N LEU A 149 -12.98 -9.05 -6.10
CA LEU A 149 -11.83 -9.88 -6.44
C LEU A 149 -11.18 -9.34 -7.73
N ALA A 150 -9.96 -8.88 -7.66
CA ALA A 150 -9.16 -8.61 -8.84
C ALA A 150 -8.59 -9.92 -9.39
N PRO A 151 -8.70 -10.20 -10.69
CA PRO A 151 -8.19 -11.43 -11.28
C PRO A 151 -6.67 -11.53 -11.14
N TYR A 152 -6.18 -12.77 -11.17
CA TYR A 152 -4.76 -13.06 -11.06
C TYR A 152 -3.94 -12.31 -12.12
N GLY A 153 -2.83 -11.75 -11.69
CA GLY A 153 -1.83 -11.13 -12.54
C GLY A 153 -0.47 -11.14 -11.86
N THR A 154 0.58 -11.03 -12.64
CA THR A 154 1.95 -10.96 -12.10
C THR A 154 2.10 -9.73 -11.19
N PRO A 155 2.54 -9.89 -9.93
CA PRO A 155 2.75 -8.77 -9.02
C PRO A 155 3.63 -7.67 -9.65
N GLY A 156 3.18 -6.42 -9.53
CA GLY A 156 3.87 -5.26 -10.11
C GLY A 156 3.66 -5.06 -11.62
N SER A 157 2.91 -5.92 -12.30
CA SER A 157 2.59 -5.74 -13.72
C SER A 157 1.56 -4.63 -13.95
N PRO A 158 1.54 -4.01 -15.14
CA PRO A 158 0.49 -3.05 -15.51
C PRO A 158 -0.90 -3.66 -15.52
N GLU A 159 -1.03 -4.95 -15.83
CA GLU A 159 -2.29 -5.69 -15.84
C GLU A 159 -2.88 -5.78 -14.43
N THR A 160 -2.06 -6.19 -13.45
CA THR A 160 -2.46 -6.22 -12.03
C THR A 160 -2.85 -4.83 -11.53
N ALA A 161 -2.07 -3.80 -11.89
CA ALA A 161 -2.38 -2.43 -11.48
C ALA A 161 -3.75 -1.96 -12.03
N ARG A 162 -4.08 -2.28 -13.29
CA ARG A 162 -5.39 -1.97 -13.87
C ARG A 162 -6.51 -2.75 -13.20
N ALA A 163 -6.36 -4.05 -13.02
CA ALA A 163 -7.36 -4.90 -12.40
C ALA A 163 -7.70 -4.43 -10.98
N VAL A 164 -6.68 -4.08 -10.18
CA VAL A 164 -6.88 -3.53 -8.83
C VAL A 164 -7.55 -2.15 -8.89
N ALA A 165 -7.15 -1.26 -9.78
CA ALA A 165 -7.76 0.05 -9.93
C ALA A 165 -9.25 -0.02 -10.32
N ASP A 166 -9.62 -0.97 -11.17
CA ASP A 166 -11.02 -1.18 -11.58
C ASP A 166 -11.84 -1.78 -10.44
N ALA A 167 -11.31 -2.78 -9.74
CA ALA A 167 -11.97 -3.37 -8.57
C ALA A 167 -12.13 -2.35 -7.42
N ALA A 168 -11.13 -1.50 -7.20
CA ALA A 168 -11.13 -0.47 -6.16
C ALA A 168 -12.25 0.57 -6.30
N ARG A 169 -12.86 0.73 -7.47
CA ARG A 169 -14.05 1.59 -7.66
C ARG A 169 -15.26 1.10 -6.86
N GLN A 170 -15.29 -0.17 -6.48
CA GLN A 170 -16.38 -0.77 -5.72
C GLN A 170 -16.11 -0.82 -4.23
N SER A 171 -14.84 -0.89 -3.82
CA SER A 171 -14.43 -0.98 -2.41
C SER A 171 -12.98 -0.53 -2.23
N THR A 172 -12.68 0.05 -1.08
CA THR A 172 -11.29 0.37 -0.68
C THR A 172 -10.51 -0.84 -0.18
N LEU A 173 -11.13 -1.99 -0.07
CA LEU A 173 -10.51 -3.30 0.14
C LEU A 173 -10.76 -4.16 -1.10
N VAL A 174 -9.69 -4.69 -1.68
CA VAL A 174 -9.73 -5.56 -2.87
C VAL A 174 -8.98 -6.85 -2.56
N PHE A 175 -9.61 -7.99 -2.84
CA PHE A 175 -8.91 -9.26 -2.86
C PHE A 175 -8.17 -9.45 -4.19
N LEU A 176 -6.98 -10.03 -4.10
CA LEU A 176 -6.15 -10.37 -5.25
C LEU A 176 -6.14 -11.88 -5.40
N GLU A 177 -6.67 -12.38 -6.52
CA GLU A 177 -6.75 -13.82 -6.78
C GLU A 177 -5.38 -14.49 -6.65
N ASN A 178 -5.31 -15.56 -5.85
CA ASN A 178 -4.09 -16.33 -5.56
C ASN A 178 -2.91 -15.51 -5.00
N HIS A 179 -3.18 -14.37 -4.35
CA HIS A 179 -2.10 -13.49 -3.91
C HIS A 179 -2.31 -12.95 -2.48
N GLY A 180 -3.37 -12.18 -2.24
CA GLY A 180 -3.58 -11.53 -0.96
C GLY A 180 -4.67 -10.47 -0.99
N ALA A 181 -4.51 -9.44 -0.19
CA ALA A 181 -5.44 -8.32 -0.13
C ALA A 181 -4.71 -6.98 -0.18
N ILE A 182 -5.33 -6.00 -0.80
CA ILE A 182 -4.88 -4.61 -0.78
C ILE A 182 -6.01 -3.72 -0.23
N THR A 183 -5.67 -2.84 0.70
CA THR A 183 -6.61 -1.87 1.25
C THR A 183 -6.05 -0.46 1.13
N ALA A 184 -6.96 0.51 1.04
CA ALA A 184 -6.61 1.91 0.93
C ALA A 184 -7.48 2.79 1.83
N ALA A 185 -6.91 3.93 2.23
CA ALA A 185 -7.57 4.93 3.06
C ALA A 185 -7.11 6.35 2.70
N ARG A 186 -7.84 7.34 3.21
CA ARG A 186 -7.47 8.77 3.17
C ARG A 186 -6.52 9.13 4.29
#